data_36b4390424752f24fc0cc2fde660b110
#
_entry.id   36b4390424752f24fc0cc2fde660b110
#
_cell.length_a   1.000
_cell.length_b   1.000
_cell.length_c   1.000
_cell.angle_alpha   90.00
_cell.angle_beta   90.00
_cell.angle_gamma   90.00
#
_symmetry.space_group_name_H-M   'P 1'
#
loop_
_entity.id
_entity.type
_entity.pdbx_description
1 polymer ?
#
loop_
_entity_poly.entity_id
_entity_poly.type
_entity_poly.pdbx_seq_one_letter_code
_entity_poly.pdbx_strand_id
1 'polypeptide(L)'
;MLTKNLLPMSIYLLADDVYDFPSANLATTDGLLAIGGDLSPERLIIAYSSGIFPWYSEDEPILWWSLDPRMVMKPTELKITKSLRKTIDSNKFSCSIDTNFDRVIEMCANVERKDQDGTWICSDMIAAYKELHRLGFAHSVETYYDNELVGGLYGVSIGSVFCGESMFHTRTDASKVALNHLCEFLIKNNFDIIDVQQDTPHFRRMGAYTIPRKDFLKLLKCYIKHPSLVGNWGDGSATWKQVVIK
;
A
#
# COMPACT_ATOMS: atom_id res chain seq x y z
N MET A 1 -32.88 7.08 -30.00
CA MET A 1 -32.13 6.08 -29.20
C MET A 1 -30.66 6.21 -29.58
N LEU A 2 -29.86 6.86 -28.75
CA LEU A 2 -28.42 6.98 -28.96
C LEU A 2 -27.78 5.73 -28.36
N THR A 3 -27.34 4.81 -29.21
CA THR A 3 -26.46 3.71 -28.83
C THR A 3 -25.13 4.30 -28.31
N LYS A 4 -24.90 4.21 -27.01
CA LYS A 4 -23.55 4.42 -26.45
C LYS A 4 -22.62 3.40 -27.12
N ASN A 5 -21.77 3.84 -28.02
CA ASN A 5 -20.60 3.06 -28.44
C ASN A 5 -19.73 2.85 -27.20
N LEU A 6 -19.84 1.67 -26.59
CA LEU A 6 -18.86 1.16 -25.68
C LEU A 6 -17.60 0.91 -26.52
N LEU A 7 -16.61 1.80 -26.42
CA LEU A 7 -15.26 1.50 -26.90
C LEU A 7 -14.82 0.18 -26.24
N PRO A 8 -14.22 -0.75 -26.97
CA PRO A 8 -13.69 -1.96 -26.35
C PRO A 8 -12.67 -1.56 -25.30
N MET A 9 -12.85 -2.02 -24.07
CA MET A 9 -11.92 -1.80 -22.98
C MET A 9 -10.62 -2.54 -23.34
N SER A 10 -9.59 -1.79 -23.72
CA SER A 10 -8.31 -2.34 -24.14
C SER A 10 -7.42 -2.50 -22.90
N ILE A 11 -6.91 -3.69 -22.67
CA ILE A 11 -5.83 -3.94 -21.73
C ILE A 11 -4.52 -3.59 -22.45
N TYR A 12 -3.66 -2.83 -21.77
CA TYR A 12 -2.41 -2.35 -22.36
C TYR A 12 -1.28 -3.35 -22.08
N LEU A 13 -0.41 -3.57 -23.07
CA LEU A 13 0.83 -4.31 -22.89
C LEU A 13 1.96 -3.32 -22.63
N LEU A 14 2.67 -3.51 -21.53
CA LEU A 14 3.81 -2.68 -21.17
C LEU A 14 5.09 -3.31 -21.70
N ALA A 15 5.94 -2.48 -22.32
CA ALA A 15 7.29 -2.87 -22.71
C ALA A 15 8.25 -2.72 -21.51
N ASP A 16 9.32 -3.49 -21.49
CA ASP A 16 10.28 -3.50 -20.38
C ASP A 16 11.14 -2.23 -20.33
N ASP A 17 11.35 -1.59 -21.48
CA ASP A 17 12.21 -0.41 -21.66
C ASP A 17 11.47 0.93 -21.56
N VAL A 18 10.14 0.91 -21.36
CA VAL A 18 9.29 2.11 -21.24
C VAL A 18 8.54 2.08 -19.93
N TYR A 19 8.81 3.05 -19.06
CA TYR A 19 8.20 3.11 -17.73
C TYR A 19 6.85 3.82 -17.69
N ASP A 20 6.41 4.43 -18.79
CA ASP A 20 5.13 5.14 -18.86
C ASP A 20 3.94 4.18 -18.74
N PHE A 21 2.94 4.61 -18.00
CA PHE A 21 1.65 3.93 -17.89
C PHE A 21 0.58 4.67 -18.72
N PRO A 22 -0.39 3.93 -19.27
CA PRO A 22 -1.63 4.55 -19.73
C PRO A 22 -2.35 5.20 -18.56
N SER A 23 -3.19 6.20 -18.83
CA SER A 23 -3.96 6.85 -17.76
C SER A 23 -4.76 5.84 -16.95
N ALA A 24 -4.67 5.88 -15.64
CA ALA A 24 -5.42 5.03 -14.72
C ALA A 24 -6.94 5.09 -14.94
N ASN A 25 -7.47 6.18 -15.53
CA ASN A 25 -8.89 6.30 -15.90
C ASN A 25 -9.30 5.32 -17.03
N LEU A 26 -8.35 4.73 -17.73
CA LEU A 26 -8.60 3.77 -18.82
C LEU A 26 -8.68 2.33 -18.33
N ALA A 27 -8.46 2.08 -17.04
CA ALA A 27 -8.62 0.76 -16.46
C ALA A 27 -10.05 0.24 -16.65
N THR A 28 -10.19 -1.06 -16.81
CA THR A 28 -11.48 -1.77 -16.96
C THR A 28 -12.43 -1.52 -15.77
N THR A 29 -13.65 -2.01 -15.85
CA THR A 29 -14.65 -1.88 -14.77
C THR A 29 -14.23 -2.58 -13.49
N ASP A 30 -13.50 -3.67 -13.60
CA ASP A 30 -12.89 -4.42 -12.50
C ASP A 30 -11.54 -3.85 -12.04
N GLY A 31 -10.98 -2.89 -12.80
CA GLY A 31 -9.80 -2.13 -12.43
C GLY A 31 -8.51 -2.56 -13.12
N LEU A 32 -8.50 -3.60 -13.97
CA LEU A 32 -7.30 -4.00 -14.71
C LEU A 32 -6.95 -2.94 -15.76
N LEU A 33 -5.69 -2.52 -15.79
CA LEU A 33 -5.19 -1.49 -16.71
C LEU A 33 -4.19 -2.04 -17.71
N ALA A 34 -3.18 -2.77 -17.24
CA ALA A 34 -2.08 -3.19 -18.09
C ALA A 34 -1.49 -4.53 -17.64
N ILE A 35 -0.72 -5.15 -18.54
CA ILE A 35 -0.04 -6.44 -18.36
C ILE A 35 1.42 -6.29 -18.78
N GLY A 36 2.34 -6.96 -18.10
CA GLY A 36 3.78 -7.01 -18.44
C GLY A 36 4.58 -5.88 -17.82
N GLY A 37 5.71 -5.55 -18.43
CA GLY A 37 6.73 -4.70 -17.84
C GLY A 37 7.49 -5.42 -16.72
N ASP A 38 8.15 -4.66 -15.84
CA ASP A 38 8.96 -5.15 -14.75
C ASP A 38 8.53 -4.54 -13.40
N LEU A 39 9.17 -4.97 -12.31
CA LEU A 39 8.97 -4.41 -10.96
C LEU A 39 10.16 -3.53 -10.53
N SER A 40 10.83 -2.86 -11.47
CA SER A 40 11.90 -1.93 -11.14
C SER A 40 11.39 -0.82 -10.20
N PRO A 41 12.25 -0.28 -9.33
CA PRO A 41 11.88 0.80 -8.43
C PRO A 41 11.29 2.01 -9.18
N GLU A 42 11.84 2.36 -10.33
CA GLU A 42 11.39 3.47 -11.18
C GLU A 42 9.94 3.24 -11.62
N ARG A 43 9.64 2.06 -12.16
CA ARG A 43 8.29 1.71 -12.62
C ARG A 43 7.29 1.67 -11.46
N LEU A 44 7.67 1.11 -10.31
CA LEU A 44 6.82 1.06 -9.13
C LEU A 44 6.51 2.47 -8.61
N ILE A 45 7.50 3.37 -8.52
CA ILE A 45 7.30 4.75 -8.11
C ILE A 45 6.35 5.48 -9.06
N ILE A 46 6.51 5.31 -10.37
CA ILE A 46 5.61 5.90 -11.39
C ILE A 46 4.20 5.32 -11.25
N ALA A 47 4.07 4.01 -11.07
CA ALA A 47 2.77 3.34 -10.89
C ALA A 47 2.02 3.91 -9.69
N TYR A 48 2.63 3.87 -8.49
CA TYR A 48 2.00 4.40 -7.26
C TYR A 48 1.66 5.88 -7.37
N SER A 49 2.55 6.66 -7.98
CA SER A 49 2.30 8.09 -8.24
C SER A 49 1.14 8.34 -9.20
N SER A 50 0.79 7.35 -10.00
CA SER A 50 -0.31 7.39 -10.98
C SER A 50 -1.59 6.73 -10.47
N GLY A 51 -1.61 6.23 -9.22
CA GLY A 51 -2.74 5.52 -8.64
C GLY A 51 -2.89 4.09 -9.15
N ILE A 52 -1.79 3.52 -9.63
CA ILE A 52 -1.68 2.17 -10.20
C ILE A 52 -0.83 1.33 -9.25
N PHE A 53 -1.15 0.04 -9.13
CA PHE A 53 -0.39 -0.89 -8.30
C PHE A 53 -0.34 -2.28 -8.93
N PRO A 54 0.70 -3.08 -8.70
CA PRO A 54 0.79 -4.45 -9.17
C PRO A 54 -0.01 -5.40 -8.26
N TRP A 55 -0.74 -6.33 -8.86
CA TRP A 55 -1.42 -7.40 -8.13
C TRP A 55 -1.65 -8.58 -9.07
N TYR A 56 -0.95 -9.69 -8.82
CA TYR A 56 -0.95 -10.89 -9.67
C TYR A 56 -0.47 -12.10 -8.84
N SER A 57 -0.68 -13.31 -9.35
CA SER A 57 -0.22 -14.58 -8.74
C SER A 57 1.07 -15.07 -9.41
N GLU A 58 1.80 -15.98 -8.77
CA GLU A 58 3.14 -16.43 -9.20
C GLU A 58 3.18 -16.98 -10.64
N ASP A 59 2.10 -17.61 -11.10
CA ASP A 59 1.98 -18.18 -12.45
C ASP A 59 1.38 -17.19 -13.49
N GLU A 60 1.12 -15.95 -13.11
CA GLU A 60 0.55 -14.93 -13.96
C GLU A 60 1.61 -13.90 -14.40
N PRO A 61 1.44 -13.27 -15.56
CA PRO A 61 2.25 -12.10 -15.89
C PRO A 61 1.96 -10.96 -14.89
N ILE A 62 2.84 -10.00 -14.79
CA ILE A 62 2.61 -8.81 -13.95
C ILE A 62 1.34 -8.11 -14.43
N LEU A 63 0.37 -7.95 -13.54
CA LEU A 63 -0.89 -7.26 -13.77
C LEU A 63 -0.90 -5.93 -13.00
N TRP A 64 -1.30 -4.86 -13.65
CA TRP A 64 -1.36 -3.51 -13.11
C TRP A 64 -2.80 -3.03 -13.00
N TRP A 65 -3.17 -2.56 -11.81
CA TRP A 65 -4.55 -2.26 -11.44
C TRP A 65 -4.74 -0.81 -11.00
N SER A 66 -5.92 -0.28 -11.29
CA SER A 66 -6.45 0.94 -10.68
C SER A 66 -7.94 0.75 -10.41
N LEU A 67 -8.29 0.45 -9.17
CA LEU A 67 -9.66 0.05 -8.79
C LEU A 67 -10.63 1.24 -8.78
N ASP A 68 -11.91 0.96 -9.07
CA ASP A 68 -13.02 1.90 -8.95
C ASP A 68 -14.24 1.18 -8.34
N PRO A 69 -14.70 1.54 -7.14
CA PRO A 69 -14.18 2.61 -6.29
C PRO A 69 -12.83 2.29 -5.64
N ARG A 70 -12.09 3.32 -5.25
CA ARG A 70 -10.85 3.21 -4.48
C ARG A 70 -11.13 3.35 -2.98
N MET A 71 -10.62 2.43 -2.17
CA MET A 71 -10.71 2.55 -0.72
C MET A 71 -9.53 3.33 -0.15
N VAL A 72 -9.83 4.30 0.70
CA VAL A 72 -8.86 5.19 1.33
C VAL A 72 -9.21 5.41 2.80
N MET A 73 -8.24 5.88 3.58
CA MET A 73 -8.42 6.26 4.98
C MET A 73 -7.54 7.47 5.31
N LYS A 74 -8.09 8.46 6.02
CA LYS A 74 -7.22 9.48 6.62
C LYS A 74 -6.61 8.90 7.91
N PRO A 75 -5.31 9.13 8.16
CA PRO A 75 -4.67 8.62 9.38
C PRO A 75 -5.40 9.07 10.67
N THR A 76 -5.99 10.29 10.65
CA THR A 76 -6.74 10.86 11.77
C THR A 76 -8.12 10.24 11.99
N GLU A 77 -8.63 9.45 11.04
CA GLU A 77 -9.98 8.86 11.08
C GLU A 77 -9.96 7.38 11.46
N LEU A 78 -8.80 6.84 11.89
CA LEU A 78 -8.71 5.45 12.38
C LEU A 78 -9.68 5.22 13.54
N LYS A 79 -10.59 4.27 13.37
CA LYS A 79 -11.57 3.89 14.41
C LYS A 79 -10.96 2.86 15.37
N ILE A 80 -10.72 3.29 16.59
CA ILE A 80 -10.23 2.43 17.67
C ILE A 80 -11.41 1.98 18.53
N THR A 81 -11.74 0.68 18.47
CA THR A 81 -12.80 0.11 19.33
C THR A 81 -12.38 0.11 20.80
N LYS A 82 -13.36 -0.02 21.72
CA LYS A 82 -13.07 -0.11 23.16
C LYS A 82 -12.12 -1.26 23.51
N SER A 83 -12.24 -2.41 22.81
CA SER A 83 -11.36 -3.56 23.02
C SER A 83 -9.94 -3.29 22.54
N LEU A 84 -9.79 -2.71 21.33
CA LEU A 84 -8.48 -2.33 20.79
C LEU A 84 -7.79 -1.27 21.67
N ARG A 85 -8.55 -0.29 22.18
CA ARG A 85 -8.03 0.70 23.14
C ARG A 85 -7.45 0.04 24.37
N LYS A 86 -8.18 -0.92 24.99
CA LYS A 86 -7.66 -1.69 26.11
C LYS A 86 -6.38 -2.47 25.78
N THR A 87 -6.31 -3.00 24.56
CA THR A 87 -5.10 -3.69 24.07
C THR A 87 -3.92 -2.74 23.96
N ILE A 88 -4.11 -1.55 23.37
CA ILE A 88 -3.07 -0.52 23.25
C ILE A 88 -2.62 -0.05 24.64
N ASP A 89 -3.57 0.33 25.51
CA ASP A 89 -3.29 0.88 26.85
C ASP A 89 -2.63 -0.16 27.78
N SER A 90 -2.76 -1.45 27.50
CA SER A 90 -2.11 -2.51 28.29
C SER A 90 -0.59 -2.58 28.13
N ASN A 91 -0.03 -1.89 27.11
CA ASN A 91 1.39 -1.88 26.76
C ASN A 91 2.03 -3.28 26.61
N LYS A 92 1.19 -4.31 26.32
CA LYS A 92 1.70 -5.68 26.12
C LYS A 92 2.41 -5.87 24.79
N PHE A 93 2.17 -4.99 23.83
CA PHE A 93 2.86 -4.95 22.55
C PHE A 93 3.83 -3.75 22.51
N SER A 94 5.02 -3.96 21.95
CA SER A 94 5.91 -2.89 21.51
C SER A 94 5.89 -2.78 20.00
N CYS A 95 6.10 -1.55 19.49
CA CYS A 95 6.14 -1.30 18.05
C CYS A 95 7.47 -0.67 17.66
N SER A 96 7.91 -0.97 16.44
CA SER A 96 9.00 -0.28 15.75
C SER A 96 8.61 0.04 14.31
N ILE A 97 9.42 0.83 13.64
CA ILE A 97 9.28 1.17 12.23
C ILE A 97 10.59 0.85 11.54
N ASP A 98 10.54 0.22 10.36
CA ASP A 98 11.69 -0.06 9.49
C ASP A 98 12.85 -0.84 10.16
N THR A 99 12.56 -1.60 11.22
CA THR A 99 13.59 -2.38 11.90
C THR A 99 13.73 -3.80 11.38
N ASN A 100 12.68 -4.32 10.72
CA ASN A 100 12.66 -5.71 10.25
C ASN A 100 11.77 -5.89 9.01
N PHE A 101 11.92 -5.03 8.02
CA PHE A 101 11.12 -5.02 6.79
C PHE A 101 11.09 -6.39 6.10
N ASP A 102 12.26 -7.01 5.95
CA ASP A 102 12.39 -8.30 5.29
C ASP A 102 11.52 -9.37 5.93
N ARG A 103 11.50 -9.42 7.26
CA ARG A 103 10.67 -10.37 7.98
C ARG A 103 9.20 -10.05 7.90
N VAL A 104 8.82 -8.77 7.92
CA VAL A 104 7.43 -8.34 7.78
C VAL A 104 6.84 -8.75 6.45
N ILE A 105 7.54 -8.48 5.33
CA ILE A 105 7.04 -8.86 4.00
C ILE A 105 6.95 -10.37 3.82
N GLU A 106 7.93 -11.15 4.32
CA GLU A 106 7.90 -12.61 4.32
C GLU A 106 6.72 -13.16 5.13
N MET A 107 6.46 -12.60 6.32
CA MET A 107 5.31 -13.00 7.12
C MET A 107 3.99 -12.64 6.43
N CYS A 108 3.90 -11.49 5.75
CA CYS A 108 2.74 -11.12 4.94
C CYS A 108 2.49 -12.07 3.77
N ALA A 109 3.57 -12.57 3.13
CA ALA A 109 3.49 -13.54 2.05
C ALA A 109 3.02 -14.93 2.51
N ASN A 110 3.32 -15.30 3.75
CA ASN A 110 3.01 -16.63 4.30
C ASN A 110 1.70 -16.70 5.11
N VAL A 111 0.92 -15.62 5.18
CA VAL A 111 -0.38 -15.65 5.89
C VAL A 111 -1.41 -16.43 5.09
N GLU A 112 -1.89 -17.53 5.65
CA GLU A 112 -3.09 -18.21 5.14
C GLU A 112 -4.31 -17.28 5.20
N ARG A 113 -4.90 -16.98 4.07
CA ARG A 113 -6.12 -16.17 3.97
C ARG A 113 -7.28 -17.08 3.64
N LYS A 114 -8.33 -17.05 4.49
CA LYS A 114 -9.50 -17.96 4.40
C LYS A 114 -10.23 -17.95 3.06
N ASP A 115 -10.04 -16.93 2.25
CA ASP A 115 -10.79 -16.70 1.01
C ASP A 115 -9.87 -16.61 -0.24
N GLN A 116 -8.60 -17.02 -0.14
CA GLN A 116 -7.65 -17.01 -1.26
C GLN A 116 -6.84 -18.31 -1.29
N ASP A 117 -6.84 -18.99 -2.43
CA ASP A 117 -5.90 -20.09 -2.69
C ASP A 117 -4.53 -19.49 -3.02
N GLY A 118 -3.59 -19.53 -2.05
CA GLY A 118 -2.22 -19.02 -2.20
C GLY A 118 -2.02 -17.57 -1.76
N THR A 119 -0.81 -17.05 -2.02
CA THR A 119 -0.45 -15.66 -1.79
C THR A 119 -0.23 -14.93 -3.10
N TRP A 120 -0.66 -13.66 -3.17
CA TRP A 120 -0.34 -12.78 -4.30
C TRP A 120 1.04 -12.10 -4.15
N ILE A 121 1.70 -12.26 -2.99
CA ILE A 121 3.05 -11.72 -2.76
C ILE A 121 4.06 -12.77 -3.21
N CYS A 122 4.36 -12.78 -4.51
CA CYS A 122 5.32 -13.70 -5.11
C CYS A 122 6.78 -13.29 -4.82
N SER A 123 7.74 -14.17 -5.17
CA SER A 123 9.15 -13.95 -4.94
C SER A 123 9.69 -12.66 -5.54
N ASP A 124 9.23 -12.32 -6.74
CA ASP A 124 9.66 -11.11 -7.46
C ASP A 124 9.13 -9.84 -6.79
N MET A 125 7.89 -9.87 -6.27
CA MET A 125 7.36 -8.78 -5.47
C MET A 125 8.14 -8.59 -4.17
N ILE A 126 8.47 -9.68 -3.46
CA ILE A 126 9.30 -9.60 -2.25
C ILE A 126 10.63 -8.91 -2.55
N ALA A 127 11.31 -9.33 -3.62
CA ALA A 127 12.59 -8.74 -4.02
C ALA A 127 12.45 -7.24 -4.38
N ALA A 128 11.42 -6.89 -5.16
CA ALA A 128 11.16 -5.51 -5.59
C ALA A 128 10.84 -4.58 -4.40
N TYR A 129 10.02 -5.02 -3.45
CA TYR A 129 9.68 -4.19 -2.29
C TYR A 129 10.83 -4.10 -1.26
N LYS A 130 11.68 -5.12 -1.13
CA LYS A 130 12.92 -5.03 -0.36
C LYS A 130 13.86 -3.99 -0.98
N GLU A 131 13.95 -3.92 -2.30
CA GLU A 131 14.73 -2.89 -2.98
C GLU A 131 14.12 -1.49 -2.81
N LEU A 132 12.78 -1.34 -2.90
CA LEU A 132 12.12 -0.07 -2.57
C LEU A 132 12.38 0.36 -1.12
N HIS A 133 12.42 -0.59 -0.19
CA HIS A 133 12.76 -0.30 1.21
C HIS A 133 14.21 0.17 1.34
N ARG A 134 15.17 -0.50 0.70
CA ARG A 134 16.58 -0.08 0.66
C ARG A 134 16.76 1.33 0.10
N LEU A 135 15.92 1.72 -0.87
CA LEU A 135 15.89 3.05 -1.46
C LEU A 135 15.11 4.07 -0.60
N GLY A 136 14.42 3.62 0.45
CA GLY A 136 13.69 4.46 1.40
C GLY A 136 12.29 4.88 0.95
N PHE A 137 11.65 4.12 0.06
CA PHE A 137 10.28 4.34 -0.41
C PHE A 137 9.27 3.33 0.14
N ALA A 138 9.71 2.15 0.54
CA ALA A 138 8.84 1.18 1.22
C ALA A 138 9.20 1.11 2.70
N HIS A 139 8.18 0.96 3.54
CA HIS A 139 8.30 1.03 4.99
C HIS A 139 7.47 -0.04 5.66
N SER A 140 7.94 -0.50 6.81
CA SER A 140 7.24 -1.46 7.66
C SER A 140 6.96 -0.92 9.05
N VAL A 141 5.93 -1.45 9.66
CA VAL A 141 5.67 -1.30 11.10
C VAL A 141 5.59 -2.68 11.71
N GLU A 142 6.40 -2.92 12.71
CA GLU A 142 6.50 -4.17 13.45
C GLU A 142 5.74 -4.08 14.77
N THR A 143 5.10 -5.18 15.16
CA THR A 143 4.50 -5.34 16.48
C THR A 143 5.07 -6.58 17.15
N TYR A 144 5.67 -6.38 18.32
CA TYR A 144 6.30 -7.44 19.10
C TYR A 144 5.51 -7.73 20.38
N TYR A 145 5.56 -8.99 20.80
CA TYR A 145 5.12 -9.49 22.10
C TYR A 145 6.22 -10.39 22.66
N ASP A 146 6.74 -10.07 23.85
CA ASP A 146 7.85 -10.79 24.47
C ASP A 146 9.08 -10.94 23.52
N ASN A 147 9.42 -9.88 22.77
CA ASN A 147 10.47 -9.82 21.76
C ASN A 147 10.22 -10.69 20.51
N GLU A 148 9.08 -11.35 20.37
CA GLU A 148 8.69 -12.06 19.17
C GLU A 148 7.89 -11.13 18.23
N LEU A 149 8.19 -11.15 16.94
CA LEU A 149 7.43 -10.45 15.91
C LEU A 149 6.09 -11.17 15.70
N VAL A 150 5.00 -10.55 16.16
CA VAL A 150 3.65 -11.15 16.17
C VAL A 150 2.63 -10.43 15.29
N GLY A 151 3.01 -9.35 14.68
CA GLY A 151 2.19 -8.61 13.73
C GLY A 151 2.99 -7.53 13.03
N GLY A 152 2.46 -7.01 11.96
CA GLY A 152 3.08 -5.94 11.21
C GLY A 152 2.31 -5.62 9.95
N LEU A 153 2.77 -4.60 9.27
CA LEU A 153 2.30 -4.18 7.96
C LEU A 153 3.46 -3.57 7.18
N TYR A 154 3.30 -3.50 5.86
CA TYR A 154 4.20 -2.72 5.03
C TYR A 154 3.45 -1.97 3.94
N GLY A 155 4.10 -0.99 3.35
CA GLY A 155 3.56 -0.20 2.25
C GLY A 155 4.60 0.73 1.64
N VAL A 156 4.15 1.49 0.63
CA VAL A 156 4.97 2.42 -0.14
C VAL A 156 4.57 3.85 0.18
N SER A 157 5.55 4.75 0.33
CA SER A 157 5.34 6.16 0.65
C SER A 157 5.79 7.06 -0.49
N ILE A 158 4.86 7.88 -1.03
CA ILE A 158 5.17 8.87 -2.07
C ILE A 158 4.41 10.17 -1.76
N GLY A 159 5.15 11.29 -1.70
CA GLY A 159 4.58 12.56 -1.27
C GLY A 159 4.01 12.43 0.15
N SER A 160 2.76 12.84 0.34
CA SER A 160 2.03 12.69 1.60
C SER A 160 1.02 11.52 1.57
N VAL A 161 1.26 10.52 0.72
CA VAL A 161 0.43 9.30 0.58
C VAL A 161 1.20 8.10 1.08
N PHE A 162 0.56 7.26 1.89
CA PHE A 162 1.03 5.92 2.22
C PHE A 162 0.14 4.88 1.55
N CYS A 163 0.67 4.07 0.65
CA CYS A 163 -0.02 2.96 -0.01
C CYS A 163 0.20 1.71 0.81
N GLY A 164 -0.84 1.25 1.53
CA GLY A 164 -0.75 0.06 2.37
C GLY A 164 -0.86 -1.21 1.52
N GLU A 165 0.17 -2.06 1.54
CA GLU A 165 0.22 -3.26 0.71
C GLU A 165 -0.37 -4.47 1.42
N SER A 166 0.14 -4.80 2.58
CA SER A 166 -0.29 -5.98 3.32
C SER A 166 -0.05 -5.85 4.82
N MET A 167 -0.77 -6.68 5.58
CA MET A 167 -0.57 -6.82 7.02
C MET A 167 -0.76 -8.25 7.45
N PHE A 168 -0.08 -8.63 8.52
CA PHE A 168 -0.20 -9.94 9.15
C PHE A 168 -0.34 -9.85 10.67
N HIS A 169 -0.83 -10.90 11.29
CA HIS A 169 -0.78 -11.10 12.74
C HIS A 169 -0.80 -12.59 13.09
N THR A 170 -0.06 -12.95 14.12
CA THR A 170 -0.10 -14.27 14.77
C THR A 170 -0.79 -14.19 16.15
N ARG A 171 -0.94 -12.95 16.69
CA ARG A 171 -1.69 -12.67 17.92
C ARG A 171 -2.80 -11.67 17.66
N THR A 172 -3.93 -11.87 18.33
CA THR A 172 -5.11 -10.98 18.22
C THR A 172 -4.72 -9.52 18.43
N ASP A 173 -5.21 -8.65 17.55
CA ASP A 173 -5.02 -7.20 17.48
C ASP A 173 -3.61 -6.73 17.08
N ALA A 174 -2.59 -7.59 16.96
CA ALA A 174 -1.22 -7.14 16.67
C ALA A 174 -1.11 -6.30 15.39
N SER A 175 -1.74 -6.70 14.28
CA SER A 175 -1.74 -5.88 13.05
C SER A 175 -2.51 -4.57 13.19
N LYS A 176 -3.55 -4.52 14.04
CA LYS A 176 -4.27 -3.27 14.29
C LYS A 176 -3.46 -2.31 15.17
N VAL A 177 -2.65 -2.85 16.09
CA VAL A 177 -1.68 -2.07 16.88
C VAL A 177 -0.62 -1.49 15.95
N ALA A 178 -0.09 -2.29 14.98
CA ALA A 178 0.80 -1.78 13.94
C ALA A 178 0.17 -0.63 13.15
N LEU A 179 -1.09 -0.78 12.70
CA LEU A 179 -1.79 0.26 11.96
C LEU A 179 -2.03 1.53 12.81
N ASN A 180 -2.33 1.38 14.11
CA ASN A 180 -2.43 2.53 15.01
C ASN A 180 -1.09 3.27 15.11
N HIS A 181 0.01 2.54 15.26
CA HIS A 181 1.35 3.13 15.35
C HIS A 181 1.74 3.81 14.04
N LEU A 182 1.43 3.20 12.88
CA LEU A 182 1.57 3.86 11.57
C LEU A 182 0.79 5.16 11.51
N CYS A 183 -0.50 5.15 11.89
CA CYS A 183 -1.32 6.37 11.85
C CYS A 183 -0.75 7.49 12.73
N GLU A 184 -0.26 7.18 13.93
CA GLU A 184 0.40 8.15 14.81
C GLU A 184 1.65 8.76 14.14
N PHE A 185 2.47 7.93 13.50
CA PHE A 185 3.64 8.38 12.74
C PHE A 185 3.24 9.28 11.56
N LEU A 186 2.25 8.85 10.77
CA LEU A 186 1.77 9.58 9.60
C LEU A 186 1.17 10.94 9.98
N ILE A 187 0.40 11.01 11.06
CA ILE A 187 -0.16 12.27 11.61
C ILE A 187 0.97 13.23 12.01
N LYS A 188 1.96 12.73 12.75
CA LYS A 188 3.11 13.52 13.19
C LYS A 188 3.90 14.10 12.01
N ASN A 189 3.93 13.39 10.88
CA ASN A 189 4.67 13.78 9.68
C ASN A 189 3.77 14.39 8.58
N ASN A 190 2.54 14.81 8.90
CA ASN A 190 1.60 15.49 8.00
C ASN A 190 1.27 14.73 6.72
N PHE A 191 1.10 13.41 6.80
CA PHE A 191 0.55 12.63 5.71
C PHE A 191 -0.96 12.85 5.57
N ASP A 192 -1.44 12.98 4.34
CA ASP A 192 -2.83 13.27 4.05
C ASP A 192 -3.72 12.04 4.04
N ILE A 193 -3.23 10.91 3.49
CA ILE A 193 -4.07 9.77 3.20
C ILE A 193 -3.29 8.44 3.22
N ILE A 194 -3.98 7.39 3.63
CA ILE A 194 -3.60 5.99 3.40
C ILE A 194 -4.45 5.46 2.26
N ASP A 195 -3.82 5.02 1.19
CA ASP A 195 -4.45 4.28 0.10
C ASP A 195 -4.51 2.80 0.49
N VAL A 196 -5.70 2.27 0.65
CA VAL A 196 -5.95 0.86 1.06
C VAL A 196 -6.29 0.00 -0.16
N GLN A 197 -6.41 0.60 -1.33
CA GLN A 197 -6.78 0.06 -2.63
C GLN A 197 -8.16 -0.64 -2.63
N GLN A 198 -8.26 -1.81 -2.02
CA GLN A 198 -9.45 -2.68 -2.07
C GLN A 198 -10.47 -2.36 -0.99
N ASP A 199 -11.75 -2.38 -1.38
CA ASP A 199 -12.87 -2.29 -0.46
C ASP A 199 -13.08 -3.61 0.30
N THR A 200 -12.71 -3.60 1.59
CA THR A 200 -12.89 -4.76 2.46
C THR A 200 -13.69 -4.42 3.71
N PRO A 201 -14.52 -5.36 4.22
CA PRO A 201 -15.24 -5.15 5.48
C PRO A 201 -14.31 -4.90 6.67
N HIS A 202 -13.07 -5.41 6.60
CA HIS A 202 -12.05 -5.21 7.63
C HIS A 202 -11.70 -3.74 7.76
N PHE A 203 -11.27 -3.10 6.67
CA PHE A 203 -10.86 -1.70 6.66
C PHE A 203 -12.04 -0.73 6.85
N ARG A 204 -13.25 -1.07 6.36
CA ARG A 204 -14.47 -0.30 6.66
C ARG A 204 -14.71 -0.19 8.17
N ARG A 205 -14.54 -1.29 8.93
CA ARG A 205 -14.65 -1.27 10.40
C ARG A 205 -13.57 -0.40 11.05
N MET A 206 -12.44 -0.24 10.42
CA MET A 206 -11.31 0.58 10.90
C MET A 206 -11.41 2.06 10.48
N GLY A 207 -12.44 2.45 9.72
CA GLY A 207 -12.69 3.85 9.37
C GLY A 207 -12.40 4.18 7.90
N ALA A 208 -11.90 3.23 7.11
CA ALA A 208 -11.72 3.44 5.68
C ALA A 208 -13.06 3.58 4.95
N TYR A 209 -13.05 4.30 3.85
CA TYR A 209 -14.20 4.56 3.00
C TYR A 209 -13.79 4.56 1.53
N THR A 210 -14.78 4.37 0.67
CA THR A 210 -14.55 4.35 -0.79
C THR A 210 -14.88 5.69 -1.42
N ILE A 211 -14.07 6.07 -2.39
CA ILE A 211 -14.30 7.21 -3.27
C ILE A 211 -14.19 6.78 -4.74
N PRO A 212 -14.84 7.46 -5.68
CA PRO A 212 -14.63 7.19 -7.09
C PRO A 212 -13.16 7.34 -7.48
N ARG A 213 -12.63 6.44 -8.32
CA ARG A 213 -11.25 6.49 -8.82
C ARG A 213 -10.86 7.89 -9.31
N LYS A 214 -11.71 8.54 -10.10
CA LYS A 214 -11.47 9.89 -10.61
C LYS A 214 -11.18 10.93 -9.52
N ASP A 215 -11.84 10.80 -8.36
CA ASP A 215 -11.66 11.73 -7.25
C ASP A 215 -10.41 11.37 -6.45
N PHE A 216 -10.12 10.07 -6.27
CA PHE A 216 -8.84 9.60 -5.75
C PHE A 216 -7.65 10.14 -6.56
N LEU A 217 -7.69 10.01 -7.90
CA LEU A 217 -6.61 10.50 -8.77
C LEU A 217 -6.40 12.01 -8.70
N LYS A 218 -7.47 12.80 -8.48
CA LYS A 218 -7.34 14.25 -8.24
C LYS A 218 -6.62 14.54 -6.92
N LEU A 219 -6.98 13.84 -5.85
CA LEU A 219 -6.32 13.96 -4.54
C LEU A 219 -4.85 13.54 -4.64
N LEU A 220 -4.60 12.37 -5.22
CA LEU A 220 -3.25 11.84 -5.42
C LEU A 220 -2.35 12.85 -6.14
N LYS A 221 -2.84 13.44 -7.24
CA LYS A 221 -2.10 14.47 -8.00
C LYS A 221 -1.72 15.70 -7.16
N CYS A 222 -2.48 16.01 -6.11
CA CYS A 222 -2.13 17.07 -5.17
C CYS A 222 -1.09 16.58 -4.15
N TYR A 223 -1.31 15.41 -3.57
CA TYR A 223 -0.51 14.88 -2.47
C TYR A 223 0.89 14.45 -2.88
N ILE A 224 1.09 13.93 -4.10
CA ILE A 224 2.42 13.56 -4.62
C ILE A 224 3.31 14.79 -4.95
N LYS A 225 2.76 16.01 -4.95
CA LYS A 225 3.56 17.24 -5.08
C LYS A 225 4.30 17.60 -3.79
N HIS A 226 3.87 17.09 -2.66
CA HIS A 226 4.58 17.24 -1.42
C HIS A 226 5.90 16.46 -1.48
N PRO A 227 6.96 16.91 -0.82
CA PRO A 227 8.17 16.12 -0.69
C PRO A 227 7.84 14.75 -0.08
N SER A 228 8.54 13.70 -0.51
CA SER A 228 8.47 12.37 0.11
C SER A 228 9.44 12.28 1.26
N LEU A 229 9.06 11.61 2.34
CA LEU A 229 9.96 11.29 3.45
C LEU A 229 10.74 10.01 3.08
N VAL A 230 11.94 10.18 2.53
CA VAL A 230 12.77 9.11 1.97
C VAL A 230 13.89 8.72 2.92
N GLY A 231 14.08 7.42 3.12
CA GLY A 231 15.08 6.85 4.02
C GLY A 231 14.43 6.03 5.14
N ASN A 232 15.21 5.53 6.09
CA ASN A 232 14.68 4.73 7.18
C ASN A 232 13.90 5.60 8.18
N TRP A 233 12.65 5.26 8.45
CA TRP A 233 11.78 6.02 9.36
C TRP A 233 12.04 5.71 10.84
N GLY A 234 12.61 4.55 11.14
CA GLY A 234 12.83 4.07 12.50
C GLY A 234 14.09 4.63 13.18
N ASP A 235 15.13 4.90 12.42
CA ASP A 235 16.41 5.40 12.92
C ASP A 235 16.56 6.93 12.85
N GLY A 236 15.55 7.60 12.28
CA GLY A 236 15.53 9.05 12.12
C GLY A 236 16.43 9.58 11.00
N SER A 237 16.97 8.74 10.14
CA SER A 237 17.80 9.13 8.98
C SER A 237 16.98 9.61 7.78
N ALA A 238 15.67 9.38 7.78
CA ALA A 238 14.79 9.79 6.70
C ALA A 238 14.77 11.31 6.52
N THR A 239 14.77 11.73 5.27
CA THR A 239 14.79 13.15 4.89
C THR A 239 13.71 13.46 3.85
N TRP A 240 13.15 14.65 3.92
CA TRP A 240 12.19 15.12 2.93
C TRP A 240 12.88 15.42 1.59
N LYS A 241 12.47 14.74 0.53
CA LYS A 241 13.05 14.89 -0.82
C LYS A 241 11.94 15.14 -1.84
N GLN A 242 12.18 16.06 -2.77
CA GLN A 242 11.30 16.19 -3.92
C GLN A 242 11.58 15.04 -4.88
N VAL A 243 10.64 14.15 -5.03
CA VAL A 243 10.72 13.06 -6.01
C VAL A 243 10.21 13.59 -7.36
N VAL A 244 11.13 13.68 -8.33
CA VAL A 244 10.77 14.09 -9.70
C VAL A 244 10.40 12.83 -10.47
N ILE A 245 9.11 12.67 -10.70
CA ILE A 245 8.58 11.61 -11.57
C ILE A 245 8.62 12.16 -12.99
N LYS A 246 9.55 11.63 -13.78
CA LYS A 246 9.71 12.02 -15.20
C LYS A 246 8.77 11.23 -16.06
#